data_6c3f099b01c55525c39fbd1d1fdc9964
#
_entry.id   6c3f099b01c55525c39fbd1d1fdc9964
#
_cell.length_a   1.000
_cell.length_b   1.000
_cell.length_c   1.000
_cell.angle_alpha   90.00
_cell.angle_beta   90.00
_cell.angle_gamma   90.00
#
_symmetry.space_group_name_H-M   'P 1'
#
loop_
_entity.id
_entity.type
_entity.pdbx_description
1 polymer ?
#
loop_
_entity_poly.entity_id
_entity_poly.type
_entity_poly.pdbx_seq_one_letter_code
_entity_poly.pdbx_strand_id
1 'polypeptide(L)'
;MLATTPLQAAPSGPASIAEHQRQCAGKDGWSDPAPPVRIFANVYDVGSCGITVLLITGSKGHILIDAATAQAVPSIIANIERLGLRPTDVKYLLTTHEHVDHVGGLHAIQQRTGATLIASAAARPMLESGTPARDDPQRGNIPDFAGARVGRIVKDGETIALGSLRLTAHLTPGHSPGGTSWSWAACAGKSCRRIVYADSLSAVAADAYRFADHPAYVARLRATIAKVAALRCDLLITPHPASSSLYDRLAGKAPLIDSKACATYAANARKTLDQRLAREAASVRRR
;
A
#
# COMPACT_ATOMS: atom_id res chain seq x y z
N MET A 1 -16.37 16.94 -47.71
CA MET A 1 -16.88 15.92 -46.77
C MET A 1 -15.78 15.65 -45.75
N LEU A 2 -15.95 16.16 -44.53
CA LEU A 2 -15.02 15.89 -43.42
C LEU A 2 -15.43 14.54 -42.80
N ALA A 3 -14.55 13.58 -42.91
CA ALA A 3 -14.74 12.28 -42.28
C ALA A 3 -14.61 12.44 -40.75
N THR A 4 -15.71 12.32 -40.00
CA THR A 4 -15.72 12.21 -38.55
C THR A 4 -15.21 10.83 -38.17
N THR A 5 -13.96 10.74 -37.72
CA THR A 5 -13.44 9.53 -37.09
C THR A 5 -14.28 9.25 -35.83
N PRO A 6 -14.85 8.06 -35.65
CA PRO A 6 -15.62 7.75 -34.43
C PRO A 6 -14.66 7.78 -33.23
N LEU A 7 -15.05 8.54 -32.20
CA LEU A 7 -14.36 8.55 -30.92
C LEU A 7 -14.46 7.13 -30.34
N GLN A 8 -13.34 6.42 -30.29
CA GLN A 8 -13.28 5.07 -29.72
C GLN A 8 -13.61 5.17 -28.25
N ALA A 9 -14.67 4.49 -27.79
CA ALA A 9 -15.01 4.45 -26.38
C ALA A 9 -13.83 3.97 -25.57
N ALA A 10 -13.53 4.64 -24.45
CA ALA A 10 -12.44 4.23 -23.57
C ALA A 10 -12.70 2.79 -23.09
N PRO A 11 -11.67 1.94 -22.98
CA PRO A 11 -11.82 0.55 -22.56
C PRO A 11 -12.45 0.50 -21.16
N SER A 12 -13.52 -0.30 -21.01
CA SER A 12 -14.20 -0.52 -19.73
C SER A 12 -13.68 -1.79 -19.05
N GLY A 13 -13.62 -1.78 -17.71
CA GLY A 13 -13.16 -2.91 -16.90
C GLY A 13 -11.64 -2.93 -16.63
N PRO A 14 -11.15 -3.93 -15.87
CA PRO A 14 -9.74 -4.06 -15.55
C PRO A 14 -8.92 -4.36 -16.80
N ALA A 15 -7.71 -3.79 -16.86
CA ALA A 15 -6.73 -4.12 -17.88
C ALA A 15 -6.24 -5.57 -17.71
N SER A 16 -5.74 -6.14 -18.81
CA SER A 16 -4.92 -7.35 -18.70
C SER A 16 -3.58 -7.01 -18.06
N ILE A 17 -2.96 -8.00 -17.41
CA ILE A 17 -1.61 -7.80 -16.83
C ILE A 17 -0.59 -7.44 -17.92
N ALA A 18 -0.73 -7.95 -19.14
CA ALA A 18 0.13 -7.60 -20.26
C ALA A 18 -0.02 -6.14 -20.69
N GLU A 19 -1.24 -5.59 -20.67
CA GLU A 19 -1.49 -4.16 -20.91
C GLU A 19 -0.82 -3.31 -19.83
N HIS A 20 -1.01 -3.66 -18.55
CA HIS A 20 -0.39 -2.99 -17.41
C HIS A 20 1.15 -3.00 -17.53
N GLN A 21 1.75 -4.17 -17.80
CA GLN A 21 3.21 -4.28 -17.96
C GLN A 21 3.75 -3.47 -19.13
N ARG A 22 3.03 -3.38 -20.25
CA ARG A 22 3.44 -2.51 -21.38
C ARG A 22 3.40 -1.04 -20.99
N GLN A 23 2.35 -0.60 -20.29
CA GLN A 23 2.20 0.77 -19.84
C GLN A 23 3.28 1.18 -18.84
N CYS A 24 3.69 0.25 -17.96
CA CYS A 24 4.69 0.46 -16.92
C CYS A 24 6.11 0.04 -17.33
N ALA A 25 6.33 -0.38 -18.58
CA ALA A 25 7.67 -0.80 -19.03
C ALA A 25 8.70 0.34 -18.85
N GLY A 26 9.75 0.08 -18.06
CA GLY A 26 10.77 1.08 -17.73
C GLY A 26 10.31 2.20 -16.81
N LYS A 27 9.14 2.06 -16.16
CA LYS A 27 8.57 3.02 -15.22
C LYS A 27 8.32 2.33 -13.87
N ASP A 28 8.75 2.98 -12.82
CA ASP A 28 8.52 2.56 -11.43
C ASP A 28 8.22 3.77 -10.53
N GLY A 29 7.91 4.91 -11.15
CA GLY A 29 7.63 6.15 -10.45
C GLY A 29 6.33 6.09 -9.67
N TRP A 30 6.32 6.77 -8.54
CA TRP A 30 5.20 6.80 -7.60
C TRP A 30 3.95 7.47 -8.17
N SER A 31 4.11 8.25 -9.22
CA SER A 31 3.03 8.97 -9.91
C SER A 31 2.81 8.52 -11.36
N ASP A 32 3.60 7.56 -11.86
CA ASP A 32 3.47 7.07 -13.23
C ASP A 32 2.12 6.37 -13.43
N PRO A 33 1.23 6.85 -14.32
CA PRO A 33 -0.09 6.27 -14.48
C PRO A 33 -0.02 4.81 -14.94
N ALA A 34 -0.74 3.93 -14.24
CA ALA A 34 -0.93 2.53 -14.58
C ALA A 34 -2.41 2.24 -14.81
N PRO A 35 -2.79 1.35 -15.73
CA PRO A 35 -4.18 0.93 -15.86
C PRO A 35 -4.56 -0.03 -14.72
N PRO A 36 -5.85 -0.06 -14.28
CA PRO A 36 -6.26 -0.89 -13.16
C PRO A 36 -6.19 -2.37 -13.51
N VAL A 37 -5.63 -3.19 -12.62
CA VAL A 37 -5.59 -4.64 -12.79
C VAL A 37 -6.34 -5.36 -11.68
N ARG A 38 -7.00 -6.47 -12.03
CA ARG A 38 -7.58 -7.36 -11.03
C ARG A 38 -6.49 -8.24 -10.45
N ILE A 39 -6.35 -8.21 -9.11
CA ILE A 39 -5.42 -9.09 -8.40
C ILE A 39 -6.08 -10.43 -8.11
N PHE A 40 -7.21 -10.41 -7.40
CA PHE A 40 -7.98 -11.61 -7.08
C PHE A 40 -9.42 -11.24 -6.68
N ALA A 41 -10.40 -12.01 -7.17
CA ALA A 41 -11.82 -11.82 -6.85
C ALA A 41 -12.28 -10.35 -7.03
N ASN A 42 -12.61 -9.68 -5.94
CA ASN A 42 -13.06 -8.28 -5.85
C ASN A 42 -11.95 -7.31 -5.43
N VAL A 43 -10.69 -7.69 -5.58
CA VAL A 43 -9.51 -6.89 -5.22
C VAL A 43 -8.80 -6.43 -6.48
N TYR A 44 -8.64 -5.12 -6.61
CA TYR A 44 -8.00 -4.47 -7.75
C TYR A 44 -6.86 -3.58 -7.28
N ASP A 45 -5.79 -3.51 -8.07
CA ASP A 45 -4.83 -2.43 -7.99
C ASP A 45 -5.26 -1.31 -8.93
N VAL A 46 -5.44 -0.12 -8.39
CA VAL A 46 -5.83 1.11 -9.10
C VAL A 46 -4.75 2.20 -9.00
N GLY A 47 -3.57 1.85 -8.50
CA GLY A 47 -2.47 2.74 -8.19
C GLY A 47 -1.65 3.22 -9.39
N SER A 48 -0.36 3.36 -9.17
CA SER A 48 0.63 3.75 -10.17
C SER A 48 1.56 2.58 -10.52
N CYS A 49 2.50 2.79 -11.45
CA CYS A 49 3.47 1.75 -11.79
C CYS A 49 4.35 1.35 -10.59
N GLY A 50 4.64 2.27 -9.66
CA GLY A 50 5.52 2.04 -8.52
C GLY A 50 4.80 1.90 -7.17
N ILE A 51 3.52 2.25 -7.08
CA ILE A 51 2.75 2.21 -5.82
C ILE A 51 1.44 1.45 -6.02
N THR A 52 1.23 0.44 -5.19
CA THR A 52 -0.04 -0.29 -5.10
C THR A 52 -1.07 0.52 -4.32
N VAL A 53 -2.22 0.78 -4.93
CA VAL A 53 -3.40 1.32 -4.26
C VAL A 53 -4.52 0.31 -4.43
N LEU A 54 -4.97 -0.30 -3.33
CA LEU A 54 -5.94 -1.37 -3.40
C LEU A 54 -7.38 -0.86 -3.32
N LEU A 55 -8.18 -1.20 -4.33
CA LEU A 55 -9.63 -1.06 -4.27
C LEU A 55 -10.27 -2.43 -4.00
N ILE A 56 -11.01 -2.53 -2.89
CA ILE A 56 -11.74 -3.74 -2.50
C ILE A 56 -13.22 -3.44 -2.65
N THR A 57 -13.86 -4.08 -3.63
CA THR A 57 -15.26 -3.78 -3.99
C THR A 57 -16.23 -4.61 -3.18
N GLY A 58 -17.35 -3.98 -2.75
CA GLY A 58 -18.44 -4.63 -2.02
C GLY A 58 -19.79 -4.04 -2.38
N SER A 59 -20.88 -4.75 -2.08
CA SER A 59 -22.26 -4.34 -2.42
C SER A 59 -22.80 -3.16 -1.59
N LYS A 60 -22.14 -2.84 -0.47
CA LYS A 60 -22.50 -1.70 0.40
C LYS A 60 -21.51 -0.54 0.29
N GLY A 61 -20.67 -0.56 -0.73
CA GLY A 61 -19.60 0.38 -0.99
C GLY A 61 -18.22 -0.29 -1.00
N HIS A 62 -17.19 0.52 -1.21
CA HIS A 62 -15.83 0.06 -1.45
C HIS A 62 -14.88 0.56 -0.36
N ILE A 63 -13.77 -0.14 -0.20
CA ILE A 63 -12.64 0.25 0.65
C ILE A 63 -11.46 0.50 -0.27
N LEU A 64 -10.81 1.66 -0.12
CA LEU A 64 -9.55 1.98 -0.78
C LEU A 64 -8.44 1.97 0.28
N ILE A 65 -7.32 1.30 -0.02
CA ILE A 65 -6.14 1.30 0.85
C ILE A 65 -5.01 1.98 0.13
N ASP A 66 -4.44 3.02 0.73
CA ASP A 66 -3.49 3.97 0.19
C ASP A 66 -4.08 4.89 -0.90
N ALA A 67 -3.29 5.87 -1.33
CA ALA A 67 -3.70 6.90 -2.27
C ALA A 67 -2.54 7.38 -3.18
N ALA A 68 -1.38 6.74 -3.06
CA ALA A 68 -0.14 7.15 -3.72
C ALA A 68 0.19 8.65 -3.46
N THR A 69 0.85 9.30 -4.40
CA THR A 69 1.13 10.74 -4.34
C THR A 69 -0.07 11.56 -4.77
N ALA A 70 -0.08 12.86 -4.48
CA ALA A 70 -1.14 13.78 -4.95
C ALA A 70 -1.25 13.81 -6.49
N GLN A 71 -0.13 13.66 -7.19
CA GLN A 71 -0.07 13.64 -8.66
C GLN A 71 -0.70 12.39 -9.26
N ALA A 72 -0.76 11.28 -8.53
CA ALA A 72 -1.39 10.03 -8.99
C ALA A 72 -2.91 10.05 -8.89
N VAL A 73 -3.52 10.97 -8.11
CA VAL A 73 -4.96 10.98 -7.84
C VAL A 73 -5.83 11.01 -9.09
N PRO A 74 -5.56 11.84 -10.12
CA PRO A 74 -6.38 11.82 -11.34
C PRO A 74 -6.43 10.43 -12.00
N SER A 75 -5.30 9.73 -12.04
CA SER A 75 -5.21 8.38 -12.59
C SER A 75 -5.96 7.36 -11.72
N ILE A 76 -5.84 7.44 -10.40
CA ILE A 76 -6.56 6.54 -9.47
C ILE A 76 -8.08 6.71 -9.64
N ILE A 77 -8.59 7.94 -9.71
CA ILE A 77 -10.01 8.21 -9.93
C ILE A 77 -10.46 7.66 -11.28
N ALA A 78 -9.71 7.93 -12.36
CA ALA A 78 -9.99 7.40 -13.69
C ALA A 78 -9.99 5.86 -13.71
N ASN A 79 -9.12 5.22 -12.95
CA ASN A 79 -9.06 3.76 -12.81
C ASN A 79 -10.31 3.20 -12.10
N ILE A 80 -10.80 3.86 -11.06
CA ILE A 80 -12.06 3.49 -10.39
C ILE A 80 -13.23 3.60 -11.39
N GLU A 81 -13.30 4.69 -12.14
CA GLU A 81 -14.35 4.93 -13.16
C GLU A 81 -14.24 3.93 -14.33
N ARG A 82 -13.03 3.60 -14.78
CA ARG A 82 -12.78 2.57 -15.81
C ARG A 82 -13.31 1.20 -15.39
N LEU A 83 -13.30 0.88 -14.09
CA LEU A 83 -13.89 -0.35 -13.54
C LEU A 83 -15.43 -0.30 -13.52
N GLY A 84 -16.06 0.79 -13.99
CA GLY A 84 -17.51 0.99 -13.96
C GLY A 84 -18.04 1.37 -12.58
N LEU A 85 -17.16 1.86 -11.69
CA LEU A 85 -17.48 2.20 -10.31
C LEU A 85 -17.49 3.72 -10.12
N ARG A 86 -18.28 4.20 -9.16
CA ARG A 86 -18.29 5.62 -8.82
C ARG A 86 -17.32 5.88 -7.67
N PRO A 87 -16.45 6.89 -7.75
CA PRO A 87 -15.55 7.26 -6.64
C PRO A 87 -16.31 7.51 -5.33
N THR A 88 -17.53 8.07 -5.38
CA THR A 88 -18.40 8.31 -4.21
C THR A 88 -18.92 7.02 -3.54
N ASP A 89 -18.75 5.85 -4.15
CA ASP A 89 -19.05 4.56 -3.54
C ASP A 89 -17.90 4.01 -2.70
N VAL A 90 -16.71 4.63 -2.73
CA VAL A 90 -15.66 4.43 -1.74
C VAL A 90 -16.12 5.03 -0.41
N LYS A 91 -16.29 4.18 0.62
CA LYS A 91 -16.79 4.59 1.94
C LYS A 91 -15.71 4.69 2.99
N TYR A 92 -14.66 3.88 2.87
CA TYR A 92 -13.51 3.91 3.76
C TYR A 92 -12.22 4.07 2.98
N LEU A 93 -11.36 4.93 3.51
CA LEU A 93 -9.94 5.04 3.16
C LEU A 93 -9.15 4.43 4.29
N LEU A 94 -8.22 3.55 3.98
CA LEU A 94 -7.27 2.95 4.91
C LEU A 94 -5.86 3.30 4.46
N THR A 95 -4.88 3.15 5.33
CA THR A 95 -3.46 3.38 4.99
C THR A 95 -2.61 2.19 5.40
N THR A 96 -1.55 1.94 4.64
CA THR A 96 -0.46 1.06 5.10
C THR A 96 0.46 1.83 6.02
N HIS A 97 1.00 2.96 5.56
CA HIS A 97 1.81 3.86 6.38
C HIS A 97 1.71 5.31 5.87
N GLU A 98 2.24 6.25 6.65
CA GLU A 98 1.98 7.66 6.49
C GLU A 98 3.01 8.42 5.61
N HIS A 99 3.82 7.72 4.78
CA HIS A 99 4.75 8.40 3.87
C HIS A 99 4.04 8.94 2.62
N VAL A 100 4.57 10.03 2.07
CA VAL A 100 3.95 10.82 0.99
C VAL A 100 3.62 10.02 -0.27
N ASP A 101 4.40 9.00 -0.58
CA ASP A 101 4.19 8.12 -1.72
C ASP A 101 3.01 7.14 -1.54
N HIS A 102 2.48 7.01 -0.31
CA HIS A 102 1.29 6.20 0.00
C HIS A 102 0.09 7.05 0.39
N VAL A 103 0.30 8.21 0.99
CA VAL A 103 -0.78 9.01 1.57
C VAL A 103 -0.89 10.43 1.01
N GLY A 104 0.03 10.86 0.14
CA GLY A 104 0.03 12.20 -0.45
C GLY A 104 -1.24 12.55 -1.22
N GLY A 105 -1.91 11.54 -1.78
CA GLY A 105 -3.19 11.68 -2.47
C GLY A 105 -4.43 11.65 -1.59
N LEU A 106 -4.32 11.31 -0.29
CA LEU A 106 -5.48 11.09 0.59
C LEU A 106 -6.40 12.29 0.71
N HIS A 107 -5.85 13.49 0.84
CA HIS A 107 -6.63 14.72 0.92
C HIS A 107 -7.59 14.87 -0.27
N ALA A 108 -7.04 14.78 -1.48
CA ALA A 108 -7.81 14.95 -2.71
C ALA A 108 -8.80 13.79 -2.94
N ILE A 109 -8.42 12.54 -2.61
CA ILE A 109 -9.32 11.40 -2.68
C ILE A 109 -10.43 11.53 -1.65
N GLN A 110 -10.16 11.97 -0.42
CA GLN A 110 -11.18 12.20 0.61
C GLN A 110 -12.21 13.24 0.17
N GLN A 111 -11.76 14.33 -0.47
CA GLN A 111 -12.66 15.35 -1.03
C GLN A 111 -13.55 14.79 -2.16
N ARG A 112 -12.97 13.94 -3.03
CA ARG A 112 -13.69 13.37 -4.19
C ARG A 112 -14.71 12.29 -3.79
N THR A 113 -14.42 11.55 -2.72
CA THR A 113 -15.19 10.37 -2.33
C THR A 113 -16.13 10.66 -1.16
N GLY A 114 -15.80 11.60 -0.27
CA GLY A 114 -16.45 11.81 1.01
C GLY A 114 -16.18 10.67 2.01
N ALA A 115 -15.20 9.79 1.73
CA ALA A 115 -14.92 8.60 2.53
C ALA A 115 -14.34 8.92 3.89
N THR A 116 -14.63 8.07 4.87
CA THR A 116 -14.03 8.15 6.21
C THR A 116 -12.62 7.55 6.18
N LEU A 117 -11.60 8.36 6.50
CA LEU A 117 -10.24 7.88 6.70
C LEU A 117 -10.11 7.18 8.06
N ILE A 118 -9.64 5.95 8.04
CA ILE A 118 -9.42 5.10 9.21
C ILE A 118 -7.92 4.76 9.27
N ALA A 119 -7.26 5.11 10.37
CA ALA A 119 -5.82 4.93 10.52
C ALA A 119 -5.45 4.57 11.95
N SER A 120 -4.19 4.16 12.18
CA SER A 120 -3.65 3.95 13.53
C SER A 120 -3.54 5.27 14.30
N ALA A 121 -3.56 5.21 15.62
CA ALA A 121 -3.36 6.39 16.45
C ALA A 121 -1.98 7.06 16.21
N ALA A 122 -0.97 6.26 15.88
CA ALA A 122 0.38 6.75 15.63
C ALA A 122 0.51 7.45 14.25
N ALA A 123 -0.24 7.01 13.23
CA ALA A 123 -0.26 7.65 11.91
C ALA A 123 -1.02 8.99 11.91
N ARG A 124 -2.03 9.13 12.78
CA ARG A 124 -2.95 10.27 12.77
C ARG A 124 -2.26 11.65 12.74
N PRO A 125 -1.25 11.94 13.60
CA PRO A 125 -0.65 13.29 13.61
C PRO A 125 -0.05 13.68 12.25
N MET A 126 0.67 12.76 11.59
CA MET A 126 1.26 13.00 10.28
C MET A 126 0.19 13.08 9.18
N LEU A 127 -0.82 12.21 9.21
CA LEU A 127 -1.92 12.23 8.23
C LEU A 127 -2.73 13.54 8.28
N GLU A 128 -2.94 14.11 9.48
CA GLU A 128 -3.70 15.35 9.63
C GLU A 128 -2.85 16.60 9.40
N SER A 129 -1.58 16.63 9.81
CA SER A 129 -0.68 17.77 9.59
C SER A 129 -0.05 17.79 8.20
N GLY A 130 0.16 16.63 7.59
CA GLY A 130 0.95 16.47 6.37
C GLY A 130 2.46 16.59 6.58
N THR A 131 2.92 16.62 7.83
CA THR A 131 4.35 16.82 8.18
C THR A 131 4.91 15.55 8.84
N PRO A 132 6.10 15.07 8.42
CA PRO A 132 6.72 13.86 8.97
C PRO A 132 6.92 13.90 10.48
N ALA A 133 6.60 12.81 11.16
CA ALA A 133 6.73 12.66 12.60
C ALA A 133 8.20 12.85 13.05
N ARG A 134 8.40 13.31 14.30
CA ARG A 134 9.75 13.58 14.83
C ARG A 134 10.60 12.32 14.97
N ASP A 135 9.97 11.18 15.24
CA ASP A 135 10.61 9.87 15.43
C ASP A 135 10.59 9.01 14.15
N ASP A 136 10.19 9.59 13.01
CA ASP A 136 10.26 8.90 11.73
C ASP A 136 11.73 8.82 11.26
N PRO A 137 12.26 7.62 10.96
CA PRO A 137 13.63 7.46 10.47
C PRO A 137 13.90 8.20 9.15
N GLN A 138 12.87 8.44 8.34
CA GLN A 138 12.99 9.10 7.05
C GLN A 138 12.73 10.62 7.12
N ARG A 139 12.51 11.16 8.31
CA ARG A 139 12.32 12.60 8.48
C ARG A 139 13.50 13.38 7.90
N GLY A 140 13.20 14.37 7.07
CA GLY A 140 14.17 15.17 6.33
C GLY A 140 14.31 14.75 4.86
N ASN A 141 13.92 13.51 4.51
CA ASN A 141 13.86 13.04 3.12
C ASN A 141 12.41 12.97 2.59
N ILE A 142 11.42 12.99 3.49
CA ILE A 142 9.99 12.98 3.12
C ILE A 142 9.50 14.42 3.06
N PRO A 143 8.97 14.88 1.90
CA PRO A 143 8.37 16.21 1.80
C PRO A 143 7.01 16.26 2.51
N ASP A 144 6.59 17.46 2.88
CA ASP A 144 5.24 17.74 3.37
C ASP A 144 4.19 17.48 2.28
N PHE A 145 2.97 17.17 2.70
CA PHE A 145 1.82 16.93 1.81
C PHE A 145 0.53 17.52 2.39
N ALA A 146 -0.54 17.57 1.61
CA ALA A 146 -1.83 18.05 2.08
C ALA A 146 -2.44 17.07 3.09
N GLY A 147 -2.66 17.51 4.33
CA GLY A 147 -3.22 16.69 5.39
C GLY A 147 -4.67 16.25 5.11
N ALA A 148 -5.03 15.05 5.53
CA ALA A 148 -6.37 14.47 5.44
C ALA A 148 -6.94 14.20 6.83
N ARG A 149 -8.26 14.42 7.01
CA ARG A 149 -8.90 14.26 8.31
C ARG A 149 -9.10 12.79 8.65
N VAL A 150 -8.53 12.33 9.76
CA VAL A 150 -8.77 10.99 10.30
C VAL A 150 -10.10 10.95 11.04
N GLY A 151 -11.08 10.23 10.46
CA GLY A 151 -12.42 10.13 11.02
C GLY A 151 -12.56 9.01 12.06
N ARG A 152 -11.67 8.00 12.04
CA ARG A 152 -11.70 6.88 12.99
C ARG A 152 -10.31 6.34 13.25
N ILE A 153 -10.03 6.02 14.51
CA ILE A 153 -8.81 5.29 14.91
C ILE A 153 -9.10 3.80 14.93
N VAL A 154 -8.19 3.01 14.37
CA VAL A 154 -8.21 1.55 14.44
C VAL A 154 -7.17 1.03 15.43
N LYS A 155 -7.52 -0.06 16.12
CA LYS A 155 -6.65 -0.76 17.08
C LYS A 155 -6.06 -2.04 16.44
N ASP A 156 -4.99 -2.54 17.04
CA ASP A 156 -4.40 -3.82 16.63
C ASP A 156 -5.41 -4.96 16.79
N GLY A 157 -5.53 -5.80 15.74
CA GLY A 157 -6.50 -6.90 15.70
C GLY A 157 -7.94 -6.47 15.42
N GLU A 158 -8.24 -5.17 15.34
CA GLU A 158 -9.59 -4.69 15.05
C GLU A 158 -10.00 -4.99 13.61
N THR A 159 -11.27 -5.39 13.43
CA THR A 159 -11.84 -5.65 12.11
C THR A 159 -12.73 -4.49 11.66
N ILE A 160 -12.40 -3.91 10.50
CA ILE A 160 -13.23 -2.95 9.81
C ILE A 160 -14.24 -3.68 8.94
N ALA A 161 -15.52 -3.35 9.12
CA ALA A 161 -16.64 -3.98 8.42
C ALA A 161 -17.35 -2.99 7.50
N LEU A 162 -17.63 -3.40 6.24
CA LEU A 162 -18.45 -2.68 5.29
C LEU A 162 -19.29 -3.68 4.46
N GLY A 163 -20.55 -3.83 4.79
CA GLY A 163 -21.38 -4.90 4.22
C GLY A 163 -20.77 -6.28 4.50
N SER A 164 -20.38 -7.03 3.49
CA SER A 164 -19.70 -8.33 3.61
C SER A 164 -18.18 -8.22 3.75
N LEU A 165 -17.60 -7.05 3.49
CA LEU A 165 -16.17 -6.85 3.61
C LEU A 165 -15.74 -6.85 5.09
N ARG A 166 -14.67 -7.57 5.40
CA ARG A 166 -14.10 -7.71 6.76
C ARG A 166 -12.58 -7.65 6.65
N LEU A 167 -11.97 -6.52 7.01
CA LEU A 167 -10.53 -6.31 6.97
C LEU A 167 -10.00 -6.17 8.40
N THR A 168 -9.05 -7.02 8.78
CA THR A 168 -8.40 -6.97 10.10
C THR A 168 -7.13 -6.13 10.02
N ALA A 169 -7.02 -5.14 10.90
CA ALA A 169 -5.83 -4.33 11.06
C ALA A 169 -4.77 -5.06 11.89
N HIS A 170 -3.54 -5.02 11.43
CA HIS A 170 -2.37 -5.46 12.19
C HIS A 170 -1.43 -4.26 12.27
N LEU A 171 -1.31 -3.65 13.45
CA LEU A 171 -0.37 -2.55 13.61
C LEU A 171 1.07 -3.08 13.45
N THR A 172 1.78 -2.54 12.49
CA THR A 172 3.12 -2.96 12.06
C THR A 172 4.10 -1.78 12.02
N PRO A 173 4.27 -1.04 13.14
CA PRO A 173 5.19 0.10 13.22
C PRO A 173 6.63 -0.34 13.04
N GLY A 174 7.45 0.48 12.33
CA GLY A 174 8.87 0.21 12.20
C GLY A 174 9.48 0.74 10.92
N HIS A 175 8.81 0.65 9.77
CA HIS A 175 9.16 1.42 8.56
C HIS A 175 8.77 2.88 8.75
N SER A 176 7.59 3.08 9.27
CA SER A 176 7.08 4.35 9.82
C SER A 176 6.49 4.13 11.22
N PRO A 177 6.25 5.19 12.02
CA PRO A 177 5.61 5.05 13.33
C PRO A 177 4.21 4.48 13.30
N GLY A 178 3.41 4.80 12.26
CA GLY A 178 1.99 4.43 12.15
C GLY A 178 1.68 3.23 11.29
N GLY A 179 2.69 2.48 10.85
CA GLY A 179 2.56 1.34 9.95
C GLY A 179 1.45 0.37 10.31
N THR A 180 0.66 -0.06 9.33
CA THR A 180 -0.48 -0.95 9.49
C THR A 180 -0.58 -1.91 8.29
N SER A 181 -0.52 -3.20 8.56
CA SER A 181 -0.83 -4.24 7.57
C SER A 181 -2.29 -4.65 7.68
N TRP A 182 -2.88 -5.11 6.58
CA TRP A 182 -4.28 -5.50 6.52
C TRP A 182 -4.43 -6.93 6.05
N SER A 183 -5.37 -7.68 6.65
CA SER A 183 -5.69 -9.03 6.18
C SER A 183 -7.19 -9.25 6.07
N TRP A 184 -7.60 -10.01 5.05
CA TRP A 184 -8.99 -10.39 4.83
C TRP A 184 -9.09 -11.66 4.00
N ALA A 185 -10.28 -12.24 3.95
CA ALA A 185 -10.61 -13.30 3.00
C ALA A 185 -11.33 -12.70 1.78
N ALA A 186 -10.87 -13.06 0.57
CA ALA A 186 -11.57 -12.77 -0.68
C ALA A 186 -11.90 -14.09 -1.38
N CYS A 187 -13.09 -14.17 -2.01
CA CYS A 187 -13.60 -15.40 -2.62
C CYS A 187 -13.95 -15.20 -4.09
N ALA A 188 -13.41 -16.05 -4.95
CA ALA A 188 -13.83 -16.21 -6.34
C ALA A 188 -14.69 -17.47 -6.43
N GLY A 189 -16.01 -17.32 -6.40
CA GLY A 189 -16.95 -18.43 -6.26
C GLY A 189 -16.69 -19.18 -4.94
N LYS A 190 -16.42 -20.48 -5.02
CA LYS A 190 -16.10 -21.34 -3.86
C LYS A 190 -14.63 -21.28 -3.43
N SER A 191 -13.76 -20.63 -4.19
CA SER A 191 -12.33 -20.54 -3.90
C SER A 191 -12.03 -19.26 -3.11
N CYS A 192 -11.79 -19.39 -1.81
CA CYS A 192 -11.42 -18.27 -0.94
C CYS A 192 -9.90 -18.28 -0.68
N ARG A 193 -9.32 -17.10 -0.59
CA ARG A 193 -7.91 -16.89 -0.25
C ARG A 193 -7.80 -15.84 0.85
N ARG A 194 -6.89 -16.07 1.79
CA ARG A 194 -6.50 -15.06 2.76
C ARG A 194 -5.45 -14.14 2.14
N ILE A 195 -5.85 -12.91 1.94
CA ILE A 195 -4.98 -11.87 1.41
C ILE A 195 -4.37 -11.12 2.59
N VAL A 196 -3.09 -10.80 2.47
CA VAL A 196 -2.39 -9.88 3.36
C VAL A 196 -1.80 -8.76 2.50
N TYR A 197 -2.23 -7.54 2.77
CA TYR A 197 -1.54 -6.33 2.31
C TYR A 197 -0.57 -5.93 3.42
N ALA A 198 0.64 -6.47 3.32
CA ALA A 198 1.67 -6.23 4.32
C ALA A 198 2.32 -4.88 4.08
N ASP A 199 2.42 -4.09 5.14
CA ASP A 199 3.13 -2.83 5.14
C ASP A 199 4.62 -2.99 4.78
N SER A 200 5.29 -1.89 4.45
CA SER A 200 6.72 -1.86 4.22
C SER A 200 7.48 -2.30 5.48
N LEU A 201 8.45 -3.21 5.29
CA LEU A 201 9.32 -3.72 6.36
C LEU A 201 10.78 -3.25 6.20
N SER A 202 11.03 -2.33 5.29
CA SER A 202 12.38 -1.86 4.97
C SER A 202 12.91 -0.89 6.03
N ALA A 203 14.21 -1.02 6.35
CA ALA A 203 14.93 -0.10 7.21
C ALA A 203 15.52 1.05 6.38
N VAL A 204 14.67 1.82 5.69
CA VAL A 204 15.06 3.06 5.00
C VAL A 204 15.06 4.21 6.00
N ALA A 205 16.01 5.13 5.85
CA ALA A 205 16.13 6.29 6.72
C ALA A 205 16.80 7.45 5.99
N ALA A 206 16.65 8.67 6.52
CA ALA A 206 17.44 9.81 6.12
C ALA A 206 18.94 9.58 6.40
N ASP A 207 19.82 10.25 5.64
CA ASP A 207 21.27 10.01 5.68
C ASP A 207 21.89 10.16 7.08
N ALA A 208 21.36 11.11 7.86
CA ALA A 208 21.83 11.36 9.22
C ALA A 208 21.32 10.33 10.25
N TYR A 209 20.30 9.53 9.91
CA TYR A 209 19.70 8.56 10.84
C TYR A 209 20.42 7.22 10.78
N ARG A 210 20.83 6.73 11.95
CA ARG A 210 21.47 5.42 12.10
C ARG A 210 20.60 4.53 13.00
N PHE A 211 20.15 3.41 12.47
CA PHE A 211 19.37 2.44 13.26
C PHE A 211 20.13 1.90 14.46
N ALA A 212 21.46 1.72 14.34
CA ALA A 212 22.29 1.25 15.44
C ALA A 212 22.24 2.16 16.69
N ASP A 213 21.96 3.44 16.51
CA ASP A 213 21.87 4.42 17.60
C ASP A 213 20.47 4.44 18.25
N HIS A 214 19.52 3.67 17.68
CA HIS A 214 18.12 3.61 18.12
C HIS A 214 17.65 2.18 18.42
N PRO A 215 18.21 1.49 19.44
CA PRO A 215 17.95 0.07 19.70
C PRO A 215 16.47 -0.24 19.98
N ALA A 216 15.74 0.66 20.62
CA ALA A 216 14.31 0.49 20.86
C ALA A 216 13.50 0.51 19.56
N TYR A 217 13.90 1.35 18.59
CA TYR A 217 13.27 1.40 17.26
C TYR A 217 13.55 0.12 16.47
N VAL A 218 14.79 -0.36 16.50
CA VAL A 218 15.19 -1.65 15.89
C VAL A 218 14.41 -2.81 16.49
N ALA A 219 14.23 -2.85 17.82
CA ALA A 219 13.45 -3.88 18.48
C ALA A 219 11.98 -3.86 18.01
N ARG A 220 11.37 -2.68 17.83
CA ARG A 220 10.03 -2.51 17.29
C ARG A 220 9.92 -3.04 15.85
N LEU A 221 10.86 -2.66 14.97
CA LEU A 221 10.87 -3.16 13.59
C LEU A 221 11.05 -4.69 13.53
N ARG A 222 11.92 -5.26 14.40
CA ARG A 222 12.07 -6.72 14.51
C ARG A 222 10.79 -7.41 14.97
N ALA A 223 10.06 -6.84 15.92
CA ALA A 223 8.77 -7.36 16.38
C ALA A 223 7.71 -7.30 15.26
N THR A 224 7.68 -6.21 14.50
CA THR A 224 6.83 -6.06 13.30
C THR A 224 7.15 -7.11 12.24
N ILE A 225 8.42 -7.32 11.92
CA ILE A 225 8.87 -8.36 10.97
C ILE A 225 8.40 -9.74 11.44
N ALA A 226 8.56 -10.06 12.72
CA ALA A 226 8.10 -11.34 13.29
C ALA A 226 6.57 -11.47 13.23
N LYS A 227 5.83 -10.39 13.49
CA LYS A 227 4.37 -10.35 13.40
C LYS A 227 3.89 -10.66 11.98
N VAL A 228 4.46 -9.99 10.95
CA VAL A 228 4.11 -10.24 9.54
C VAL A 228 4.45 -11.67 9.12
N ALA A 229 5.59 -12.22 9.58
CA ALA A 229 5.96 -13.62 9.32
C ALA A 229 4.94 -14.63 9.84
N ALA A 230 4.24 -14.31 10.94
CA ALA A 230 3.27 -15.17 11.58
C ALA A 230 1.85 -15.05 10.99
N LEU A 231 1.58 -14.08 10.10
CA LEU A 231 0.27 -13.92 9.49
C LEU A 231 -0.06 -15.10 8.55
N ARG A 232 -1.28 -15.59 8.66
CA ARG A 232 -1.81 -16.55 7.68
C ARG A 232 -2.03 -15.82 6.36
N CYS A 233 -1.31 -16.22 5.32
CA CYS A 233 -1.18 -15.51 4.08
C CYS A 233 -1.21 -16.49 2.92
N ASP A 234 -2.24 -16.45 2.09
CA ASP A 234 -2.29 -17.20 0.82
C ASP A 234 -1.82 -16.33 -0.35
N LEU A 235 -2.07 -15.02 -0.25
CA LEU A 235 -1.68 -14.04 -1.25
C LEU A 235 -1.11 -12.80 -0.56
N LEU A 236 0.17 -12.53 -0.78
CA LEU A 236 0.85 -11.34 -0.31
C LEU A 236 0.75 -10.21 -1.33
N ILE A 237 0.44 -9.00 -0.86
CA ILE A 237 0.55 -7.73 -1.59
C ILE A 237 1.38 -6.77 -0.72
N THR A 238 2.13 -5.87 -1.34
CA THR A 238 2.96 -4.87 -0.65
C THR A 238 2.74 -3.48 -1.26
N PRO A 239 2.95 -2.38 -0.50
CA PRO A 239 2.74 -1.01 -0.96
C PRO A 239 3.58 -0.66 -2.20
N HIS A 240 4.82 -1.14 -2.25
CA HIS A 240 5.61 -1.17 -3.47
C HIS A 240 5.46 -2.54 -4.13
N PRO A 241 4.87 -2.65 -5.33
CA PRO A 241 4.56 -3.93 -5.98
C PRO A 241 5.80 -4.77 -6.26
N ALA A 242 6.96 -4.12 -6.47
CA ALA A 242 8.24 -4.80 -6.67
C ALA A 242 8.69 -5.60 -5.43
N SER A 243 8.35 -5.16 -4.21
CA SER A 243 8.76 -5.83 -2.96
C SER A 243 8.14 -7.24 -2.80
N SER A 244 7.02 -7.51 -3.45
CA SER A 244 6.39 -8.83 -3.51
C SER A 244 6.37 -9.44 -4.93
N SER A 245 7.04 -8.80 -5.89
CA SER A 245 7.00 -9.18 -7.32
C SER A 245 5.56 -9.35 -7.84
N LEU A 246 4.64 -8.46 -7.41
CA LEU A 246 3.20 -8.61 -7.64
C LEU A 246 2.86 -8.80 -9.11
N TYR A 247 3.40 -7.96 -10.00
CA TYR A 247 3.05 -7.99 -11.42
C TYR A 247 3.66 -9.18 -12.15
N ASP A 248 4.82 -9.68 -11.75
CA ASP A 248 5.39 -10.92 -12.28
C ASP A 248 4.57 -12.14 -11.85
N ARG A 249 4.07 -12.14 -10.62
CA ARG A 249 3.16 -13.19 -10.12
C ARG A 249 1.82 -13.16 -10.84
N LEU A 250 1.26 -11.96 -11.10
CA LEU A 250 0.05 -11.80 -11.91
C LEU A 250 0.25 -12.23 -13.37
N ALA A 251 1.47 -12.06 -13.91
CA ALA A 251 1.83 -12.51 -15.25
C ALA A 251 2.14 -14.01 -15.34
N GLY A 252 2.03 -14.77 -14.24
CA GLY A 252 2.29 -16.20 -14.21
C GLY A 252 3.78 -16.58 -14.20
N LYS A 253 4.70 -15.61 -14.03
CA LYS A 253 6.15 -15.89 -13.92
C LYS A 253 6.54 -16.51 -12.57
N ALA A 254 5.69 -16.35 -11.55
CA ALA A 254 5.80 -16.98 -10.25
C ALA A 254 4.39 -17.24 -9.69
N PRO A 255 4.21 -18.13 -8.69
CA PRO A 255 2.91 -18.42 -8.10
C PRO A 255 2.28 -17.18 -7.48
N LEU A 256 1.03 -16.86 -7.88
CA LEU A 256 0.26 -15.78 -7.25
C LEU A 256 -0.13 -16.17 -5.82
N ILE A 257 -0.50 -17.44 -5.64
CA ILE A 257 -0.89 -18.03 -4.35
C ILE A 257 0.30 -18.77 -3.78
N ASP A 258 0.78 -18.33 -2.63
CA ASP A 258 1.91 -18.92 -1.91
C ASP A 258 1.72 -18.70 -0.40
N SER A 259 1.44 -19.76 0.33
CA SER A 259 1.22 -19.74 1.77
C SER A 259 2.47 -19.35 2.58
N LYS A 260 3.66 -19.31 1.96
CA LYS A 260 4.92 -18.89 2.57
C LYS A 260 5.30 -17.45 2.24
N ALA A 261 4.55 -16.76 1.37
CA ALA A 261 4.92 -15.44 0.85
C ALA A 261 5.17 -14.40 1.95
N CYS A 262 4.31 -14.33 2.97
CA CYS A 262 4.49 -13.42 4.11
C CYS A 262 5.74 -13.76 4.94
N ALA A 263 6.00 -15.03 5.19
CA ALA A 263 7.20 -15.48 5.91
C ALA A 263 8.48 -15.18 5.12
N THR A 264 8.46 -15.38 3.80
CA THR A 264 9.58 -15.07 2.91
C THR A 264 9.85 -13.57 2.87
N TYR A 265 8.82 -12.75 2.73
CA TYR A 265 8.92 -11.29 2.76
C TYR A 265 9.56 -10.79 4.06
N ALA A 266 9.07 -11.28 5.19
CA ALA A 266 9.60 -10.96 6.50
C ALA A 266 11.05 -11.44 6.71
N ALA A 267 11.40 -12.63 6.20
CA ALA A 267 12.77 -13.15 6.27
C ALA A 267 13.76 -12.27 5.49
N ASN A 268 13.36 -11.81 4.29
CA ASN A 268 14.16 -10.89 3.48
C ASN A 268 14.33 -9.53 4.19
N ALA A 269 13.27 -8.99 4.78
CA ALA A 269 13.33 -7.74 5.56
C ALA A 269 14.28 -7.86 6.74
N ARG A 270 14.24 -8.98 7.49
CA ARG A 270 15.16 -9.24 8.60
C ARG A 270 16.60 -9.29 8.13
N LYS A 271 16.89 -10.02 7.06
CA LYS A 271 18.24 -10.10 6.47
C LYS A 271 18.76 -8.72 6.08
N THR A 272 17.92 -7.89 5.44
CA THR A 272 18.30 -6.54 5.02
C THR A 272 18.56 -5.62 6.22
N LEU A 273 17.74 -5.71 7.28
CA LEU A 273 17.95 -4.97 8.53
C LEU A 273 19.27 -5.38 9.19
N ASP A 274 19.56 -6.68 9.30
CA ASP A 274 20.80 -7.18 9.90
C ASP A 274 22.04 -6.71 9.12
N GLN A 275 21.96 -6.72 7.78
CA GLN A 275 23.01 -6.18 6.92
C GLN A 275 23.19 -4.66 7.11
N ARG A 276 22.12 -3.90 7.26
CA ARG A 276 22.16 -2.46 7.56
C ARG A 276 22.89 -2.20 8.88
N LEU A 277 22.49 -2.87 9.95
CA LEU A 277 23.11 -2.72 11.28
C LEU A 277 24.59 -3.10 11.27
N ALA A 278 24.97 -4.16 10.57
CA ALA A 278 26.38 -4.56 10.42
C ALA A 278 27.21 -3.48 9.70
N ARG A 279 26.69 -2.88 8.62
CA ARG A 279 27.36 -1.77 7.92
C ARG A 279 27.52 -0.55 8.83
N GLU A 280 26.49 -0.19 9.57
CA GLU A 280 26.53 0.94 10.50
C GLU A 280 27.56 0.73 11.63
N ALA A 281 27.66 -0.49 12.19
CA ALA A 281 28.65 -0.83 13.19
C ALA A 281 30.09 -0.78 12.64
N ALA A 282 30.30 -1.24 11.40
CA ALA A 282 31.62 -1.20 10.76
C ALA A 282 32.10 0.23 10.47
N SER A 283 31.18 1.16 10.17
CA SER A 283 31.53 2.57 9.89
C SER A 283 32.05 3.32 11.14
N VAL A 284 31.64 2.92 12.34
CA VAL A 284 32.13 3.51 13.60
C VAL A 284 33.56 3.08 13.90
N ARG A 285 33.92 1.84 13.56
CA ARG A 285 35.30 1.31 13.83
C ARG A 285 36.37 1.89 12.90
N ARG A 286 35.96 2.60 11.83
CA ARG A 286 36.88 3.22 10.85
C ARG A 286 37.11 4.72 11.09
N ARG A 287 36.40 5.31 12.04
CA ARG A 287 36.62 6.69 12.51
C ARG A 287 37.42 6.70 13.81
#